data_f391bb62284f66c07d240698e9ae290b
#
_entry.id   f391bb62284f66c07d240698e9ae290b
#
_cell.length_a   1.000
_cell.length_b   1.000
_cell.length_c   1.000
_cell.angle_alpha   90.00
_cell.angle_beta   90.00
_cell.angle_gamma   90.00
#
_symmetry.space_group_name_H-M   'P 1'
#
loop_
_entity.id
_entity.type
_entity.pdbx_description
1 polymer ?
#
loop_
_entity_poly.entity_id
_entity_poly.type
_entity_poly.pdbx_seq_one_letter_code
_entity_poly.pdbx_strand_id
1 'polypeptide(L)'
;AHSFRRFIQKNLLKAFESSPKENPLEGVEKNLEVDDDRLAEIQKDTNFDSTPLEWMWRVAQGGSIGRNALAPLDIDHEVRAVRTKVGGSREARIRLDSFLRTKLGRYDVGRNDTDDGAASGLSPWIHFGHISPYEILYSILEREGWTPGDLDEESTGRGSRAGWWGLSPGAEAFVDQLITWRELGYNFAFHREDHYSIDSIPEWASNTLSDHTDDRRQSYTFEEIEAAETEDEVWNAAQRQLKEEGLIHNYLRMLWGKRILEWAPSPSDAADWMIKLNDRWALDGRDPNSYTGIFWVCLLYTSPSPRDG
;
A
#
# COMPACT_ATOMS: atom_id res chain seq x y z
N ALA A 1 -3.76 16.83 2.11
CA ALA A 1 -2.51 16.51 2.81
C ALA A 1 -2.07 17.61 3.80
N HIS A 2 -2.08 18.91 3.40
CA HIS A 2 -1.58 19.99 4.29
C HIS A 2 -2.32 20.07 5.63
N SER A 3 -3.65 20.07 5.64
CA SER A 3 -4.45 20.11 6.88
C SER A 3 -4.22 18.87 7.75
N PHE A 4 -4.06 17.71 7.11
CA PHE A 4 -3.81 16.45 7.78
C PHE A 4 -2.39 16.42 8.42
N ARG A 5 -1.37 16.96 7.73
CA ARG A 5 -0.03 17.14 8.34
C ARG A 5 -0.08 18.03 9.59
N ARG A 6 -0.83 19.13 9.55
CA ARG A 6 -1.03 19.99 10.74
C ARG A 6 -1.62 19.21 11.91
N PHE A 7 -2.58 18.33 11.63
CA PHE A 7 -3.18 17.48 12.66
C PHE A 7 -2.14 16.50 13.23
N ILE A 8 -1.40 15.78 12.38
CA ILE A 8 -0.35 14.85 12.82
C ILE A 8 0.69 15.60 13.66
N GLN A 9 1.22 16.71 13.16
CA GLN A 9 2.24 17.51 13.84
C GLN A 9 1.81 17.93 15.26
N LYS A 10 0.54 18.30 15.44
CA LYS A 10 -0.01 18.70 16.74
C LYS A 10 -0.23 17.54 17.71
N ASN A 11 -0.43 16.33 17.20
CA ASN A 11 -0.81 15.17 18.02
C ASN A 11 0.30 14.11 18.10
N LEU A 12 1.43 14.30 17.44
CA LEU A 12 2.48 13.31 17.34
C LEU A 12 2.99 12.85 18.71
N LEU A 13 3.34 13.78 19.59
CA LEU A 13 3.87 13.44 20.92
C LEU A 13 2.84 12.63 21.73
N LYS A 14 1.57 12.99 21.65
CA LYS A 14 0.51 12.23 22.30
C LYS A 14 0.39 10.80 21.75
N ALA A 15 0.62 10.61 20.45
CA ALA A 15 0.61 9.27 19.85
C ALA A 15 1.76 8.39 20.37
N PHE A 16 2.89 8.96 20.76
CA PHE A 16 4.00 8.23 21.38
C PHE A 16 3.74 7.81 22.84
N GLU A 17 2.78 8.43 23.55
CA GLU A 17 2.41 8.04 24.92
C GLU A 17 1.78 6.64 24.99
N SER A 18 1.22 6.15 23.88
CA SER A 18 0.53 4.84 23.78
C SER A 18 1.16 3.96 22.68
N SER A 19 2.44 3.63 22.84
CA SER A 19 3.12 2.74 21.91
C SER A 19 2.60 1.30 22.02
N PRO A 20 2.46 0.59 20.90
CA PRO A 20 2.17 -0.84 20.93
C PRO A 20 3.23 -1.60 21.71
N LYS A 21 2.83 -2.66 22.42
CA LYS A 21 3.77 -3.54 23.10
C LYS A 21 4.67 -4.24 22.06
N GLU A 22 5.96 -4.33 22.35
CA GLU A 22 6.92 -5.06 21.51
C GLU A 22 6.53 -6.54 21.40
N ASN A 23 6.09 -7.13 22.52
CA ASN A 23 5.54 -8.48 22.56
C ASN A 23 4.06 -8.42 22.99
N PRO A 24 3.10 -8.45 22.06
CA PRO A 24 1.67 -8.41 22.40
C PRO A 24 1.19 -9.62 23.20
N LEU A 25 1.97 -10.70 23.21
CA LEU A 25 1.66 -11.91 23.97
C LEU A 25 2.29 -11.91 25.38
N GLU A 26 3.00 -10.85 25.75
CA GLU A 26 3.55 -10.71 27.09
C GLU A 26 2.42 -10.60 28.12
N GLY A 27 2.43 -11.53 29.08
CA GLY A 27 1.40 -11.62 30.13
C GLY A 27 0.11 -12.33 29.70
N VAL A 28 0.04 -12.85 28.47
CA VAL A 28 -1.02 -13.78 28.06
C VAL A 28 -0.65 -15.17 28.58
N GLU A 29 -1.53 -15.76 29.37
CA GLU A 29 -1.33 -17.12 29.84
C GLU A 29 -1.24 -18.07 28.64
N LYS A 30 -0.16 -18.86 28.60
CA LYS A 30 0.10 -19.82 27.52
C LYS A 30 -0.85 -21.02 27.47
N ASN A 31 -1.77 -21.12 28.42
CA ASN A 31 -2.67 -22.26 28.62
C ASN A 31 -4.12 -21.89 28.31
N LEU A 32 -4.37 -21.25 27.15
CA LEU A 32 -5.71 -21.39 26.58
C LEU A 32 -5.79 -22.80 25.95
N GLU A 33 -6.10 -23.81 26.76
CA GLU A 33 -6.67 -25.03 26.23
C GLU A 33 -8.05 -24.66 25.69
N VAL A 34 -8.12 -24.43 24.42
CA VAL A 34 -9.38 -24.27 23.70
C VAL A 34 -9.83 -25.70 23.43
N ASP A 35 -10.75 -26.18 24.25
CA ASP A 35 -11.38 -27.49 24.05
C ASP A 35 -12.31 -27.46 22.82
N ASP A 36 -12.67 -28.62 22.31
CA ASP A 36 -13.51 -28.75 21.12
C ASP A 36 -14.90 -28.12 21.33
N ASP A 37 -15.42 -28.09 22.54
CA ASP A 37 -16.70 -27.45 22.86
C ASP A 37 -16.62 -25.93 22.74
N ARG A 38 -15.53 -25.34 23.20
CA ARG A 38 -15.28 -23.90 23.07
C ARG A 38 -15.03 -23.46 21.60
N LEU A 39 -14.34 -24.31 20.84
CA LEU A 39 -14.19 -24.09 19.40
C LEU A 39 -15.55 -24.15 18.68
N ALA A 40 -16.39 -25.11 19.02
CA ALA A 40 -17.73 -25.25 18.44
C ALA A 40 -18.64 -24.05 18.79
N GLU A 41 -18.51 -23.50 20.01
CA GLU A 41 -19.24 -22.31 20.46
C GLU A 41 -18.79 -21.06 19.67
N ILE A 42 -17.47 -20.85 19.50
CA ILE A 42 -16.90 -19.76 18.71
C ILE A 42 -17.32 -19.85 17.24
N GLN A 43 -17.32 -21.04 16.66
CA GLN A 43 -17.78 -21.29 15.29
C GLN A 43 -19.26 -20.94 15.10
N LYS A 44 -20.09 -21.27 16.07
CA LYS A 44 -21.53 -21.01 16.05
C LYS A 44 -21.84 -19.52 16.16
N ASP A 45 -21.12 -18.79 17.00
CA ASP A 45 -21.33 -17.36 17.24
C ASP A 45 -20.77 -16.48 16.12
N THR A 46 -19.74 -16.93 15.40
CA THR A 46 -19.07 -16.12 14.39
C THR A 46 -19.49 -16.44 12.96
N ASN A 47 -20.36 -17.44 12.75
CA ASN A 47 -20.73 -17.92 11.41
C ASN A 47 -19.49 -18.29 10.55
N PHE A 48 -18.41 -18.70 11.20
CA PHE A 48 -17.15 -19.04 10.58
C PHE A 48 -17.23 -20.44 9.95
N ASP A 49 -17.00 -20.53 8.63
CA ASP A 49 -16.82 -21.82 7.99
C ASP A 49 -15.55 -22.49 8.54
N SER A 50 -15.66 -23.70 9.07
CA SER A 50 -14.56 -24.43 9.75
C SER A 50 -13.45 -24.87 8.77
N THR A 51 -13.75 -24.96 7.48
CA THR A 51 -12.82 -25.43 6.44
C THR A 51 -11.50 -24.63 6.39
N PRO A 52 -11.52 -23.28 6.52
CA PRO A 52 -10.28 -22.48 6.59
C PRO A 52 -9.47 -22.73 7.88
N LEU A 53 -10.12 -23.05 9.01
CA LEU A 53 -9.42 -23.24 10.28
C LEU A 53 -8.63 -24.56 10.32
N GLU A 54 -9.17 -25.65 9.78
CA GLU A 54 -8.44 -26.92 9.67
C GLU A 54 -7.21 -26.78 8.78
N TRP A 55 -7.35 -26.04 7.69
CA TRP A 55 -6.24 -25.74 6.79
C TRP A 55 -5.18 -24.88 7.48
N MET A 56 -5.57 -23.79 8.14
CA MET A 56 -4.66 -22.92 8.92
C MET A 56 -3.95 -23.70 10.03
N TRP A 57 -4.65 -24.60 10.70
CA TRP A 57 -4.09 -25.44 11.76
C TRP A 57 -3.02 -26.40 11.24
N ARG A 58 -3.25 -27.05 10.10
CA ARG A 58 -2.26 -27.89 9.43
C ARG A 58 -1.01 -27.11 9.02
N VAL A 59 -1.18 -25.88 8.54
CA VAL A 59 -0.07 -24.98 8.19
C VAL A 59 0.71 -24.57 9.44
N ALA A 60 0.03 -24.21 10.53
CA ALA A 60 0.65 -23.84 11.80
C ALA A 60 1.45 -24.98 12.44
N GLN A 61 1.06 -26.23 12.21
CA GLN A 61 1.79 -27.42 12.66
C GLN A 61 3.02 -27.78 11.79
N GLY A 62 3.44 -26.89 10.90
CA GLY A 62 4.60 -27.12 10.04
C GLY A 62 4.32 -28.00 8.83
N GLY A 63 3.07 -28.23 8.52
CA GLY A 63 2.66 -28.89 7.28
C GLY A 63 3.07 -28.03 6.06
N SER A 64 3.77 -28.63 5.11
CA SER A 64 4.05 -28.00 3.84
C SER A 64 2.74 -27.64 3.15
N ILE A 65 2.55 -26.37 2.82
CA ILE A 65 1.47 -25.95 1.93
C ILE A 65 1.80 -26.50 0.54
N GLY A 66 1.30 -27.70 0.25
CA GLY A 66 1.39 -28.26 -1.09
C GLY A 66 0.66 -27.36 -2.10
N ARG A 67 0.99 -27.46 -3.37
CA ARG A 67 0.36 -26.69 -4.45
C ARG A 67 -1.18 -26.77 -4.44
N ASN A 68 -1.74 -27.82 -3.89
CA ASN A 68 -3.18 -28.08 -3.79
C ASN A 68 -3.82 -27.59 -2.49
N ALA A 69 -3.06 -27.04 -1.56
CA ALA A 69 -3.61 -26.62 -0.25
C ALA A 69 -4.60 -25.44 -0.38
N LEU A 70 -4.49 -24.64 -1.43
CA LEU A 70 -5.40 -23.53 -1.69
C LEU A 70 -6.64 -23.97 -2.51
N ALA A 71 -6.66 -25.18 -3.08
CA ALA A 71 -7.71 -25.65 -3.94
C ALA A 71 -9.13 -25.61 -3.34
N PRO A 72 -9.33 -25.81 -2.01
CA PRO A 72 -10.63 -25.71 -1.38
C PRO A 72 -11.15 -24.28 -1.18
N LEU A 73 -10.28 -23.27 -1.33
CA LEU A 73 -10.65 -21.88 -1.09
C LEU A 73 -11.35 -21.29 -2.31
N ASP A 74 -12.38 -20.49 -2.07
CA ASP A 74 -13.08 -19.70 -3.10
C ASP A 74 -12.26 -18.45 -3.44
N ILE A 75 -11.20 -18.66 -4.21
CA ILE A 75 -10.27 -17.63 -4.67
C ILE A 75 -9.99 -17.78 -6.17
N ASP A 76 -9.44 -16.75 -6.80
CA ASP A 76 -8.98 -16.81 -8.19
C ASP A 76 -7.72 -17.68 -8.32
N HIS A 77 -7.90 -18.93 -8.74
CA HIS A 77 -6.82 -19.91 -8.93
C HIS A 77 -5.96 -19.67 -10.18
N GLU A 78 -6.31 -18.73 -11.05
CA GLU A 78 -5.48 -18.32 -12.19
C GLU A 78 -4.30 -17.44 -11.72
N VAL A 79 -4.46 -16.72 -10.61
CA VAL A 79 -3.40 -15.92 -10.01
C VAL A 79 -2.37 -16.84 -9.36
N ARG A 80 -1.16 -16.80 -9.90
CA ARG A 80 -0.06 -17.66 -9.40
C ARG A 80 0.68 -16.99 -8.24
N ALA A 81 1.25 -17.84 -7.38
CA ALA A 81 2.12 -17.35 -6.31
C ALA A 81 3.34 -16.60 -6.88
N VAL A 82 3.62 -15.43 -6.33
CA VAL A 82 4.84 -14.67 -6.62
C VAL A 82 6.05 -15.41 -6.08
N ARG A 83 7.00 -15.73 -6.96
CA ARG A 83 8.17 -16.56 -6.61
C ARG A 83 9.35 -15.77 -6.05
N THR A 84 9.37 -14.46 -6.30
CA THR A 84 10.50 -13.57 -5.96
C THR A 84 10.41 -13.00 -4.55
N LYS A 85 9.31 -13.24 -3.83
CA LYS A 85 9.07 -12.68 -2.50
C LYS A 85 8.61 -13.78 -1.55
N VAL A 86 9.19 -13.76 -0.36
CA VAL A 86 8.83 -14.66 0.75
C VAL A 86 8.13 -13.84 1.81
N GLY A 87 6.96 -14.32 2.26
CA GLY A 87 6.20 -13.68 3.33
C GLY A 87 6.81 -13.94 4.71
N GLY A 88 6.24 -13.29 5.72
CA GLY A 88 6.58 -13.48 7.13
C GLY A 88 7.45 -12.38 7.73
N SER A 89 7.39 -12.28 9.06
CA SER A 89 8.04 -11.19 9.81
C SER A 89 9.56 -11.23 9.74
N ARG A 90 10.15 -12.42 9.61
CA ARG A 90 11.61 -12.54 9.46
C ARG A 90 12.09 -11.89 8.17
N GLU A 91 11.43 -12.16 7.07
CA GLU A 91 11.79 -11.61 5.77
C GLU A 91 11.53 -10.11 5.70
N ALA A 92 10.43 -9.66 6.33
CA ALA A 92 10.13 -8.23 6.47
C ALA A 92 11.25 -7.48 7.18
N ARG A 93 11.78 -8.03 8.28
CA ARG A 93 12.90 -7.42 9.04
C ARG A 93 14.21 -7.43 8.28
N ILE A 94 14.53 -8.50 7.54
CA ILE A 94 15.71 -8.54 6.66
C ILE A 94 15.62 -7.41 5.61
N ARG A 95 14.44 -7.22 5.02
CA ARG A 95 14.22 -6.16 4.04
C ARG A 95 14.29 -4.76 4.67
N LEU A 96 13.69 -4.57 5.85
CA LEU A 96 13.80 -3.32 6.59
C LEU A 96 15.26 -2.97 6.89
N ASP A 97 16.01 -3.91 7.45
CA ASP A 97 17.42 -3.71 7.78
C ASP A 97 18.27 -3.37 6.53
N SER A 98 18.04 -4.08 5.42
CA SER A 98 18.68 -3.76 4.14
C SER A 98 18.33 -2.34 3.67
N PHE A 99 17.06 -1.95 3.73
CA PHE A 99 16.61 -0.60 3.37
C PHE A 99 17.26 0.48 4.23
N LEU A 100 17.23 0.30 5.54
CA LEU A 100 17.84 1.25 6.49
C LEU A 100 19.33 1.46 6.22
N ARG A 101 20.07 0.38 5.92
CA ARG A 101 21.52 0.46 5.71
C ARG A 101 21.91 1.06 4.36
N THR A 102 21.18 0.76 3.30
CA THR A 102 21.66 1.01 1.93
C THR A 102 20.88 2.07 1.17
N LYS A 103 19.64 2.38 1.57
CA LYS A 103 18.72 3.18 0.77
C LYS A 103 18.12 4.38 1.49
N LEU A 104 17.90 4.29 2.80
CA LEU A 104 17.21 5.33 3.58
C LEU A 104 17.86 6.69 3.39
N GLY A 105 19.20 6.78 3.48
CA GLY A 105 19.93 8.05 3.41
C GLY A 105 19.82 8.79 2.06
N ARG A 106 19.33 8.15 1.02
CA ARG A 106 19.14 8.73 -0.33
C ARG A 106 17.69 8.58 -0.83
N TYR A 107 16.78 8.23 0.05
CA TYR A 107 15.38 8.00 -0.30
C TYR A 107 14.70 9.23 -0.88
N ASP A 108 15.00 10.41 -0.36
CA ASP A 108 14.44 11.70 -0.79
C ASP A 108 14.72 11.99 -2.28
N VAL A 109 15.92 11.69 -2.75
CA VAL A 109 16.37 11.95 -4.13
C VAL A 109 16.17 10.75 -5.07
N GLY A 110 16.34 9.52 -4.58
CA GLY A 110 16.35 8.31 -5.40
C GLY A 110 15.03 7.55 -5.47
N ARG A 111 14.02 7.89 -4.67
CA ARG A 111 12.76 7.11 -4.61
C ARG A 111 11.94 7.11 -5.90
N ASN A 112 12.10 8.12 -6.75
CA ASN A 112 11.42 8.22 -8.02
C ASN A 112 12.26 7.73 -9.21
N ASP A 113 13.52 7.41 -8.97
CA ASP A 113 14.40 6.82 -9.97
C ASP A 113 14.13 5.32 -10.05
N THR A 114 13.71 4.85 -11.22
CA THR A 114 13.38 3.44 -11.47
C THR A 114 14.62 2.55 -11.47
N ASP A 115 15.78 3.10 -11.82
CA ASP A 115 17.05 2.37 -11.94
C ASP A 115 17.84 2.37 -10.62
N ASP A 116 17.73 3.43 -9.83
CA ASP A 116 18.45 3.56 -8.55
C ASP A 116 17.89 2.64 -7.44
N GLY A 117 16.64 2.24 -7.54
CA GLY A 117 16.02 1.30 -6.60
C GLY A 117 16.02 1.76 -5.14
N ALA A 118 15.94 3.07 -4.85
CA ALA A 118 15.92 3.59 -3.47
C ALA A 118 14.59 3.33 -2.73
N ALA A 119 13.57 2.81 -3.38
CA ALA A 119 12.32 2.41 -2.74
C ALA A 119 12.54 1.30 -1.70
N SER A 120 11.78 1.33 -0.59
CA SER A 120 11.88 0.33 0.48
C SER A 120 11.37 -1.05 0.05
N GLY A 121 10.33 -1.09 -0.79
CA GLY A 121 9.64 -2.31 -1.19
C GLY A 121 8.95 -3.04 -0.04
N LEU A 122 8.63 -2.35 1.06
CA LEU A 122 8.02 -2.94 2.27
C LEU A 122 6.49 -3.06 2.20
N SER A 123 5.84 -2.42 1.21
CA SER A 123 4.37 -2.37 1.14
C SER A 123 3.67 -3.72 1.23
N PRO A 124 4.11 -4.83 0.60
CA PRO A 124 3.47 -6.12 0.78
C PRO A 124 3.52 -6.64 2.20
N TRP A 125 4.67 -6.49 2.87
CA TRP A 125 4.81 -6.98 4.25
C TRP A 125 4.03 -6.14 5.26
N ILE A 126 3.88 -4.84 5.00
CA ILE A 126 3.00 -3.97 5.80
C ILE A 126 1.55 -4.36 5.56
N HIS A 127 1.14 -4.55 4.31
CA HIS A 127 -0.22 -4.93 3.93
C HIS A 127 -0.68 -6.22 4.61
N PHE A 128 0.16 -7.26 4.60
CA PHE A 128 -0.14 -8.55 5.24
C PHE A 128 0.16 -8.59 6.75
N GLY A 129 0.52 -7.47 7.38
CA GLY A 129 0.79 -7.42 8.82
C GLY A 129 2.06 -8.18 9.24
N HIS A 130 2.97 -8.47 8.32
CA HIS A 130 4.23 -9.14 8.63
C HIS A 130 5.21 -8.23 9.37
N ILE A 131 5.03 -6.92 9.27
CA ILE A 131 5.76 -5.90 10.02
C ILE A 131 4.83 -4.72 10.31
N SER A 132 4.95 -4.17 11.51
CA SER A 132 4.17 -3.00 11.92
C SER A 132 4.78 -1.71 11.37
N PRO A 133 3.96 -0.71 10.92
CA PRO A 133 4.46 0.63 10.68
C PRO A 133 5.17 1.26 11.89
N TYR A 134 4.75 0.90 13.10
CA TYR A 134 5.43 1.33 14.33
C TYR A 134 6.84 0.75 14.43
N GLU A 135 7.03 -0.56 14.18
CA GLU A 135 8.35 -1.19 14.19
C GLU A 135 9.29 -0.50 13.19
N ILE A 136 8.79 -0.19 12.00
CA ILE A 136 9.55 0.53 10.97
C ILE A 136 9.92 1.94 11.45
N LEU A 137 8.95 2.68 11.99
CA LEU A 137 9.18 4.04 12.50
C LEU A 137 10.23 4.04 13.62
N TYR A 138 10.06 3.19 14.65
CA TYR A 138 11.00 3.12 15.78
C TYR A 138 12.41 2.73 15.32
N SER A 139 12.56 1.80 14.37
CA SER A 139 13.87 1.43 13.81
C SER A 139 14.56 2.61 13.12
N ILE A 140 13.79 3.52 12.50
CA ILE A 140 14.33 4.75 11.91
C ILE A 140 14.73 5.74 13.01
N LEU A 141 13.85 5.98 13.98
CA LEU A 141 14.10 6.92 15.08
C LEU A 141 15.34 6.52 15.90
N GLU A 142 15.47 5.22 16.21
CA GLU A 142 16.65 4.66 16.91
C GLU A 142 17.93 4.86 16.10
N ARG A 143 17.87 4.56 14.79
CA ARG A 143 19.01 4.73 13.89
C ARG A 143 19.49 6.18 13.79
N GLU A 144 18.56 7.12 13.75
CA GLU A 144 18.85 8.57 13.69
C GLU A 144 19.22 9.15 15.08
N GLY A 145 19.09 8.36 16.16
CA GLY A 145 19.28 8.83 17.52
C GLY A 145 18.25 9.88 17.94
N TRP A 146 17.07 9.83 17.31
CA TRP A 146 16.02 10.84 17.44
C TRP A 146 15.35 10.81 18.82
N THR A 147 15.08 11.98 19.33
CA THR A 147 14.28 12.20 20.55
C THR A 147 13.17 13.23 20.30
N PRO A 148 12.13 13.29 21.12
CA PRO A 148 11.10 14.32 21.00
C PRO A 148 11.62 15.77 21.00
N GLY A 149 12.81 16.01 21.56
CA GLY A 149 13.47 17.33 21.57
C GLY A 149 14.05 17.74 20.21
N ASP A 150 14.13 16.81 19.25
CA ASP A 150 14.62 17.09 17.90
C ASP A 150 13.53 17.66 16.96
N LEU A 151 12.26 17.64 17.41
CA LEU A 151 11.18 18.28 16.67
C LEU A 151 11.43 19.79 16.53
N ASP A 152 11.34 20.29 15.29
CA ASP A 152 11.43 21.72 15.05
C ASP A 152 10.11 22.42 15.47
N GLU A 153 10.16 23.15 16.59
CA GLU A 153 9.02 23.87 17.16
C GLU A 153 8.46 24.93 16.20
N GLU A 154 9.29 25.57 15.39
CA GLU A 154 8.84 26.61 14.46
C GLU A 154 8.03 26.04 13.28
N SER A 155 8.38 24.85 12.80
CA SER A 155 7.70 24.17 11.68
C SER A 155 6.53 23.32 12.15
N THR A 156 6.56 22.88 13.41
CA THR A 156 5.51 22.02 14.00
C THR A 156 4.16 22.74 14.03
N GLY A 157 3.14 22.08 13.50
CA GLY A 157 1.77 22.63 13.42
C GLY A 157 1.51 23.58 12.24
N ARG A 158 2.53 23.91 11.43
CA ARG A 158 2.34 24.70 10.19
C ARG A 158 1.90 23.88 9.00
N GLY A 159 2.03 22.56 9.06
CA GLY A 159 1.70 21.62 7.98
C GLY A 159 2.82 21.50 6.96
N SER A 160 4.05 21.85 7.33
CA SER A 160 5.25 21.70 6.51
C SER A 160 5.44 20.24 6.11
N ARG A 161 5.88 20.01 4.87
CA ARG A 161 6.15 18.67 4.35
C ARG A 161 7.46 18.10 4.89
N ALA A 162 8.44 18.94 5.12
CA ALA A 162 9.78 18.58 5.54
C ALA A 162 10.33 19.61 6.53
N GLY A 163 11.40 19.23 7.26
CA GLY A 163 12.13 20.07 8.18
C GLY A 163 11.48 20.19 9.56
N TRP A 164 10.51 19.34 9.90
CA TRP A 164 9.83 19.40 11.19
C TRP A 164 10.11 18.21 12.13
N TRP A 165 10.53 17.08 11.55
CA TRP A 165 10.88 15.89 12.33
C TRP A 165 12.26 16.01 13.03
N GLY A 166 13.19 16.81 12.48
CA GLY A 166 14.59 16.78 12.90
C GLY A 166 15.36 15.54 12.46
N LEU A 167 14.82 14.81 11.48
CA LEU A 167 15.44 13.63 10.88
C LEU A 167 16.30 14.03 9.66
N SER A 168 17.18 13.13 9.22
CA SER A 168 17.87 13.30 7.95
C SER A 168 16.87 13.38 6.78
N PRO A 169 17.22 14.08 5.65
CA PRO A 169 16.28 14.29 4.55
C PRO A 169 15.65 13.01 4.00
N GLY A 170 16.44 11.96 3.85
CA GLY A 170 15.95 10.66 3.37
C GLY A 170 14.99 9.98 4.37
N ALA A 171 15.34 10.02 5.68
CA ALA A 171 14.49 9.47 6.73
C ALA A 171 13.17 10.23 6.83
N GLU A 172 13.21 11.57 6.84
CA GLU A 172 12.01 12.39 6.91
C GLU A 172 11.10 12.19 5.69
N ALA A 173 11.67 12.11 4.49
CA ALA A 173 10.92 11.84 3.27
C ALA A 173 10.24 10.47 3.31
N PHE A 174 10.88 9.45 3.89
CA PHE A 174 10.28 8.13 4.03
C PHE A 174 9.18 8.11 5.11
N VAL A 175 9.43 8.73 6.26
CA VAL A 175 8.43 8.84 7.34
C VAL A 175 7.19 9.61 6.89
N ASP A 176 7.33 10.65 6.05
CA ASP A 176 6.17 11.33 5.44
C ASP A 176 5.31 10.37 4.60
N GLN A 177 5.93 9.41 3.88
CA GLN A 177 5.17 8.38 3.15
C GLN A 177 4.51 7.36 4.10
N LEU A 178 5.27 6.88 5.08
CA LEU A 178 4.84 5.84 6.00
C LEU A 178 3.69 6.31 6.91
N ILE A 179 3.78 7.55 7.40
CA ILE A 179 2.81 8.11 8.35
C ILE A 179 1.78 8.97 7.63
N THR A 180 2.20 10.07 6.98
CA THR A 180 1.25 11.06 6.45
C THR A 180 0.38 10.51 5.34
N TRP A 181 1.01 9.93 4.32
CA TRP A 181 0.26 9.47 3.15
C TRP A 181 -0.52 8.18 3.44
N ARG A 182 0.08 7.27 4.20
CA ARG A 182 -0.62 6.05 4.59
C ARG A 182 -1.85 6.34 5.44
N GLU A 183 -1.71 7.15 6.49
CA GLU A 183 -2.83 7.50 7.35
C GLU A 183 -3.89 8.35 6.61
N LEU A 184 -3.49 9.14 5.63
CA LEU A 184 -4.44 9.84 4.75
C LEU A 184 -5.32 8.85 3.97
N GLY A 185 -4.73 7.77 3.44
CA GLY A 185 -5.47 6.70 2.76
C GLY A 185 -6.44 5.98 3.69
N TYR A 186 -6.00 5.62 4.89
CA TYR A 186 -6.85 4.99 5.89
C TYR A 186 -7.97 5.91 6.38
N ASN A 187 -7.67 7.18 6.62
CA ASN A 187 -8.68 8.18 7.00
C ASN A 187 -9.72 8.37 5.90
N PHE A 188 -9.28 8.41 4.64
CA PHE A 188 -10.17 8.50 3.49
C PHE A 188 -11.11 7.29 3.43
N ALA A 189 -10.59 6.07 3.50
CA ALA A 189 -11.38 4.86 3.45
C ALA A 189 -12.33 4.70 4.65
N PHE A 190 -11.92 5.17 5.85
CA PHE A 190 -12.75 5.12 7.04
C PHE A 190 -13.96 6.06 6.98
N HIS A 191 -13.80 7.24 6.38
CA HIS A 191 -14.84 8.27 6.36
C HIS A 191 -15.67 8.30 5.08
N ARG A 192 -15.31 7.52 4.05
CA ARG A 192 -15.96 7.52 2.74
C ARG A 192 -16.34 6.10 2.34
N GLU A 193 -17.64 5.82 2.34
CA GLU A 193 -18.16 4.52 1.86
C GLU A 193 -17.90 4.31 0.36
N ASP A 194 -17.79 5.40 -0.40
CA ASP A 194 -17.51 5.42 -1.84
C ASP A 194 -16.01 5.51 -2.18
N HIS A 195 -15.11 5.27 -1.22
CA HIS A 195 -13.65 5.41 -1.40
C HIS A 195 -13.06 4.56 -2.53
N TYR A 196 -13.78 3.55 -2.99
CA TYR A 196 -13.42 2.69 -4.11
C TYR A 196 -14.13 3.06 -5.43
N SER A 197 -14.89 4.16 -5.46
CA SER A 197 -15.61 4.64 -6.64
C SER A 197 -15.01 5.95 -7.16
N ILE A 198 -15.09 6.17 -8.48
CA ILE A 198 -14.73 7.45 -9.09
C ILE A 198 -15.55 8.61 -8.53
N ASP A 199 -16.74 8.35 -7.98
CA ASP A 199 -17.59 9.38 -7.37
C ASP A 199 -16.95 10.02 -6.12
N SER A 200 -15.91 9.39 -5.58
CA SER A 200 -15.15 9.91 -4.44
C SER A 200 -14.23 11.10 -4.79
N ILE A 201 -13.98 11.35 -6.08
CA ILE A 201 -13.11 12.46 -6.50
C ILE A 201 -13.80 13.82 -6.31
N PRO A 202 -13.03 14.91 -6.10
CA PRO A 202 -13.60 16.25 -6.00
C PRO A 202 -14.32 16.69 -7.28
N GLU A 203 -15.38 17.51 -7.12
CA GLU A 203 -16.20 18.02 -8.22
C GLU A 203 -15.37 18.69 -9.33
N TRP A 204 -14.34 19.47 -8.98
CA TRP A 204 -13.49 20.10 -9.97
C TRP A 204 -12.76 19.08 -10.86
N ALA A 205 -12.36 17.93 -10.31
CA ALA A 205 -11.71 16.86 -11.05
C ALA A 205 -12.72 16.12 -11.94
N SER A 206 -13.91 15.85 -11.42
CA SER A 206 -15.02 15.26 -12.18
C SER A 206 -15.39 16.15 -13.39
N ASN A 207 -15.51 17.47 -13.18
CA ASN A 207 -15.80 18.43 -14.24
C ASN A 207 -14.71 18.41 -15.33
N THR A 208 -13.43 18.41 -14.93
CA THR A 208 -12.33 18.33 -15.92
C THR A 208 -12.38 17.03 -16.73
N LEU A 209 -12.63 15.88 -16.08
CA LEU A 209 -12.78 14.61 -16.79
C LEU A 209 -13.97 14.64 -17.76
N SER A 210 -15.06 15.29 -17.37
CA SER A 210 -16.26 15.47 -18.21
C SER A 210 -15.98 16.35 -19.44
N ASP A 211 -15.22 17.42 -19.26
CA ASP A 211 -14.83 18.34 -20.35
C ASP A 211 -13.98 17.65 -21.44
N HIS A 212 -13.29 16.55 -21.07
CA HIS A 212 -12.44 15.76 -21.96
C HIS A 212 -13.07 14.43 -22.41
N THR A 213 -14.39 14.25 -22.22
CA THR A 213 -15.08 13.01 -22.58
C THR A 213 -15.05 12.75 -24.09
N ASP A 214 -15.14 13.79 -24.90
CA ASP A 214 -15.18 13.71 -26.36
C ASP A 214 -13.78 13.68 -27.01
N ASP A 215 -12.72 13.70 -26.24
CA ASP A 215 -11.36 13.63 -26.75
C ASP A 215 -11.12 12.29 -27.46
N ARG A 216 -10.46 12.34 -28.62
CA ARG A 216 -10.12 11.12 -29.36
C ARG A 216 -9.13 10.29 -28.58
N ARG A 217 -9.53 9.07 -28.20
CA ARG A 217 -8.72 8.12 -27.45
C ARG A 217 -8.32 6.93 -28.31
N GLN A 218 -7.11 6.41 -28.12
CA GLN A 218 -6.77 5.06 -28.53
C GLN A 218 -7.42 4.14 -27.52
N SER A 219 -8.28 3.24 -27.93
CA SER A 219 -8.99 2.34 -27.00
C SER A 219 -8.47 0.92 -27.14
N TYR A 220 -8.27 0.28 -25.97
CA TYR A 220 -8.06 -1.15 -25.82
C TYR A 220 -9.20 -1.76 -25.01
N THR A 221 -9.38 -3.06 -25.12
CA THR A 221 -10.26 -3.80 -24.22
C THR A 221 -9.56 -4.05 -22.87
N PHE A 222 -10.33 -4.36 -21.85
CA PHE A 222 -9.77 -4.75 -20.54
C PHE A 222 -8.84 -5.95 -20.66
N GLU A 223 -9.20 -6.92 -21.48
CA GLU A 223 -8.44 -8.14 -21.72
C GLU A 223 -7.08 -7.86 -22.38
N GLU A 224 -7.02 -6.96 -23.37
CA GLU A 224 -5.75 -6.53 -23.99
C GLU A 224 -4.85 -5.80 -22.99
N ILE A 225 -5.43 -4.92 -22.16
CA ILE A 225 -4.74 -4.23 -21.07
C ILE A 225 -4.20 -5.26 -20.07
N GLU A 226 -5.03 -6.18 -19.59
CA GLU A 226 -4.60 -7.19 -18.62
C GLU A 226 -3.56 -8.15 -19.20
N ALA A 227 -3.65 -8.48 -20.50
CA ALA A 227 -2.70 -9.32 -21.21
C ALA A 227 -1.34 -8.62 -21.48
N ALA A 228 -1.26 -7.30 -21.31
CA ALA A 228 -0.12 -6.46 -21.70
C ALA A 228 0.15 -6.49 -23.22
N GLU A 229 -0.91 -6.35 -24.00
CA GLU A 229 -0.93 -6.41 -25.48
C GLU A 229 -1.24 -5.04 -26.08
N THR A 230 -0.67 -3.98 -25.55
CA THR A 230 -0.77 -2.61 -26.07
C THR A 230 0.40 -2.28 -27.01
N GLU A 231 0.34 -1.15 -27.68
CA GLU A 231 1.46 -0.64 -28.50
C GLU A 231 2.60 -0.03 -27.64
N ASP A 232 2.37 0.22 -26.34
CA ASP A 232 3.37 0.78 -25.43
C ASP A 232 4.19 -0.34 -24.74
N GLU A 233 5.35 -0.64 -25.28
CA GLU A 233 6.21 -1.70 -24.77
C GLU A 233 6.70 -1.48 -23.32
N VAL A 234 6.89 -0.23 -22.89
CA VAL A 234 7.30 0.10 -21.53
C VAL A 234 6.14 -0.16 -20.58
N TRP A 235 4.93 0.23 -20.94
CA TRP A 235 3.72 -0.04 -20.19
C TRP A 235 3.46 -1.57 -20.11
N ASN A 236 3.58 -2.27 -21.23
CA ASN A 236 3.44 -3.74 -21.28
C ASN A 236 4.45 -4.43 -20.36
N ALA A 237 5.69 -3.95 -20.32
CA ALA A 237 6.71 -4.49 -19.41
C ALA A 237 6.33 -4.27 -17.95
N ALA A 238 5.82 -3.09 -17.58
CA ALA A 238 5.35 -2.79 -16.22
C ALA A 238 4.14 -3.67 -15.83
N GLN A 239 3.19 -3.89 -16.75
CA GLN A 239 2.03 -4.76 -16.51
C GLN A 239 2.47 -6.23 -16.34
N ARG A 240 3.39 -6.73 -17.16
CA ARG A 240 3.96 -8.08 -16.98
C ARG A 240 4.70 -8.20 -15.65
N GLN A 241 5.50 -7.20 -15.26
CA GLN A 241 6.18 -7.17 -13.97
C GLN A 241 5.17 -7.22 -12.82
N LEU A 242 4.08 -6.44 -12.88
CA LEU A 242 3.02 -6.47 -11.87
C LEU A 242 2.43 -7.88 -11.73
N LYS A 243 2.13 -8.57 -12.83
CA LYS A 243 1.57 -9.93 -12.83
C LYS A 243 2.54 -10.98 -12.30
N GLU A 244 3.83 -10.86 -12.59
CA GLU A 244 4.84 -11.87 -12.24
C GLU A 244 5.44 -11.64 -10.84
N GLU A 245 5.68 -10.38 -10.46
CA GLU A 245 6.36 -10.01 -9.23
C GLU A 245 5.43 -9.45 -8.15
N GLY A 246 4.16 -9.16 -8.49
CA GLY A 246 3.19 -8.56 -7.60
C GLY A 246 3.51 -7.12 -7.20
N LEU A 247 4.46 -6.49 -7.84
CA LEU A 247 4.90 -5.11 -7.57
C LEU A 247 5.50 -4.49 -8.81
N ILE A 248 5.22 -3.20 -9.00
CA ILE A 248 5.97 -2.32 -9.90
C ILE A 248 6.45 -1.10 -9.13
N HIS A 249 7.48 -0.44 -9.64
CA HIS A 249 8.00 0.79 -9.03
C HIS A 249 6.89 1.85 -8.94
N ASN A 250 6.85 2.63 -7.85
CA ASN A 250 5.77 3.61 -7.61
C ASN A 250 5.63 4.64 -8.75
N TYR A 251 6.74 5.10 -9.31
CA TYR A 251 6.72 6.03 -10.45
C TYR A 251 6.11 5.38 -11.69
N LEU A 252 6.47 4.12 -11.99
CA LEU A 252 5.86 3.35 -13.08
C LEU A 252 4.38 3.08 -12.81
N ARG A 253 3.96 2.87 -11.56
CA ARG A 253 2.53 2.70 -11.21
C ARG A 253 1.73 3.96 -11.55
N MET A 254 2.30 5.14 -11.36
CA MET A 254 1.66 6.40 -11.76
C MET A 254 1.51 6.50 -13.29
N LEU A 255 2.56 6.19 -14.06
CA LEU A 255 2.49 6.16 -15.51
C LEU A 255 1.54 5.08 -16.02
N TRP A 256 1.56 3.92 -15.40
CA TRP A 256 0.67 2.80 -15.68
C TRP A 256 -0.82 3.21 -15.58
N GLY A 257 -1.20 3.84 -14.47
CA GLY A 257 -2.57 4.32 -14.30
C GLY A 257 -2.96 5.43 -15.26
N LYS A 258 -2.03 6.32 -15.57
CA LYS A 258 -2.23 7.41 -16.54
C LYS A 258 -2.58 6.87 -17.94
N ARG A 259 -1.86 5.87 -18.41
CA ARG A 259 -2.13 5.23 -19.70
C ARG A 259 -3.49 4.53 -19.71
N ILE A 260 -3.87 3.87 -18.63
CA ILE A 260 -5.21 3.27 -18.52
C ILE A 260 -6.29 4.35 -18.65
N LEU A 261 -6.11 5.51 -18.00
CA LEU A 261 -7.04 6.63 -18.11
C LEU A 261 -7.14 7.17 -19.56
N GLU A 262 -6.04 7.18 -20.29
CA GLU A 262 -6.03 7.58 -21.71
C GLU A 262 -6.70 6.56 -22.63
N TRP A 263 -6.63 5.26 -22.31
CA TRP A 263 -7.04 4.17 -23.18
C TRP A 263 -8.43 3.60 -22.89
N ALA A 264 -8.91 3.77 -21.69
CA ALA A 264 -10.25 3.28 -21.31
C ALA A 264 -11.36 4.08 -21.99
N PRO A 265 -12.52 3.44 -22.27
CA PRO A 265 -13.64 4.11 -22.92
C PRO A 265 -14.16 5.34 -22.17
N SER A 266 -14.12 5.27 -20.84
CA SER A 266 -14.54 6.36 -19.96
C SER A 266 -13.64 6.47 -18.72
N PRO A 267 -13.65 7.61 -18.02
CA PRO A 267 -12.96 7.72 -16.73
C PRO A 267 -13.44 6.72 -15.68
N SER A 268 -14.70 6.34 -15.70
CA SER A 268 -15.25 5.31 -14.81
C SER A 268 -14.67 3.94 -15.12
N ASP A 269 -14.64 3.55 -16.42
CA ASP A 269 -14.01 2.30 -16.82
C ASP A 269 -12.53 2.28 -16.45
N ALA A 270 -11.82 3.40 -16.60
CA ALA A 270 -10.42 3.51 -16.21
C ALA A 270 -10.21 3.25 -14.72
N ALA A 271 -11.03 3.85 -13.87
CA ALA A 271 -10.97 3.65 -12.41
C ALA A 271 -11.24 2.18 -12.05
N ASP A 272 -12.28 1.58 -12.62
CA ASP A 272 -12.64 0.18 -12.41
C ASP A 272 -11.53 -0.77 -12.87
N TRP A 273 -10.93 -0.51 -14.02
CA TRP A 273 -9.82 -1.32 -14.57
C TRP A 273 -8.58 -1.23 -13.69
N MET A 274 -8.20 -0.02 -13.27
CA MET A 274 -7.07 0.17 -12.35
C MET A 274 -7.27 -0.56 -11.03
N ILE A 275 -8.48 -0.50 -10.46
CA ILE A 275 -8.83 -1.22 -9.22
C ILE A 275 -8.74 -2.73 -9.45
N LYS A 276 -9.41 -3.25 -10.48
CA LYS A 276 -9.41 -4.68 -10.78
C LYS A 276 -8.00 -5.24 -10.99
N LEU A 277 -7.19 -4.56 -11.80
CA LEU A 277 -5.82 -4.99 -12.08
C LEU A 277 -4.92 -4.91 -10.84
N ASN A 278 -5.03 -3.84 -10.05
CA ASN A 278 -4.27 -3.67 -8.83
C ASN A 278 -4.67 -4.72 -7.78
N ASP A 279 -5.95 -4.94 -7.57
CA ASP A 279 -6.46 -5.87 -6.55
C ASP A 279 -6.22 -7.34 -6.93
N ARG A 280 -6.16 -7.64 -8.21
CA ARG A 280 -5.87 -8.99 -8.71
C ARG A 280 -4.38 -9.31 -8.67
N TRP A 281 -3.52 -8.38 -9.07
CA TRP A 281 -2.12 -8.67 -9.34
C TRP A 281 -1.13 -8.11 -8.33
N ALA A 282 -1.44 -6.99 -7.65
CA ALA A 282 -0.52 -6.39 -6.69
C ALA A 282 -0.59 -7.09 -5.33
N LEU A 283 0.58 -7.41 -4.76
CA LEU A 283 0.68 -7.96 -3.40
C LEU A 283 0.21 -6.97 -2.33
N ASP A 284 0.28 -5.68 -2.61
CA ASP A 284 -0.25 -4.58 -1.78
C ASP A 284 -1.58 -4.04 -2.30
N GLY A 285 -2.28 -4.79 -3.13
CA GLY A 285 -3.64 -4.51 -3.57
C GLY A 285 -4.65 -4.53 -2.41
N ARG A 286 -5.82 -3.89 -2.60
CA ARG A 286 -6.89 -3.77 -1.58
C ARG A 286 -6.50 -2.98 -0.32
N ASP A 287 -5.30 -2.42 -0.28
CA ASP A 287 -4.90 -1.50 0.78
C ASP A 287 -5.59 -0.14 0.56
N PRO A 288 -6.03 0.59 1.63
CA PRO A 288 -6.59 1.93 1.50
C PRO A 288 -5.73 2.90 0.67
N ASN A 289 -4.40 2.74 0.73
CA ASN A 289 -3.48 3.53 -0.11
C ASN A 289 -3.57 3.20 -1.60
N SER A 290 -3.97 1.99 -1.97
CA SER A 290 -4.19 1.61 -3.37
C SER A 290 -5.29 2.45 -4.00
N TYR A 291 -6.42 2.55 -3.35
CA TYR A 291 -7.55 3.36 -3.81
C TYR A 291 -7.19 4.84 -3.86
N THR A 292 -6.59 5.37 -2.80
CA THR A 292 -6.12 6.75 -2.77
C THR A 292 -5.10 7.03 -3.88
N GLY A 293 -4.20 6.10 -4.17
CA GLY A 293 -3.22 6.19 -5.24
C GLY A 293 -3.85 6.20 -6.63
N ILE A 294 -4.84 5.34 -6.87
CA ILE A 294 -5.59 5.27 -8.13
C ILE A 294 -6.34 6.58 -8.37
N PHE A 295 -7.10 7.07 -7.38
CA PHE A 295 -7.82 8.33 -7.54
C PHE A 295 -6.90 9.55 -7.59
N TRP A 296 -5.70 9.47 -7.00
CA TRP A 296 -4.66 10.49 -7.19
C TRP A 296 -4.25 10.63 -8.65
N VAL A 297 -4.14 9.53 -9.40
CA VAL A 297 -3.90 9.56 -10.85
C VAL A 297 -5.00 10.35 -11.56
N CYS A 298 -6.25 10.06 -11.26
CA CYS A 298 -7.40 10.77 -11.83
C CYS A 298 -7.40 12.27 -11.47
N LEU A 299 -6.98 12.61 -10.23
CA LEU A 299 -6.95 13.99 -9.74
C LEU A 299 -5.82 14.82 -10.37
N LEU A 300 -4.65 14.22 -10.61
CA LEU A 300 -3.50 14.96 -11.16
C LEU A 300 -3.60 15.17 -12.68
N TYR A 301 -4.34 14.30 -13.37
CA TYR A 301 -4.48 14.39 -14.84
C TYR A 301 -5.42 15.49 -15.28
N THR A 302 -6.29 15.93 -14.39
CA THR A 302 -7.20 17.04 -14.68
C THR A 302 -6.53 18.40 -14.74
N SER A 303 -5.22 18.48 -14.45
CA SER A 303 -4.44 19.68 -14.64
C SER A 303 -3.41 19.41 -15.73
N PRO A 304 -3.52 20.03 -16.93
CA PRO A 304 -2.46 19.92 -17.93
C PRO A 304 -1.16 20.44 -17.30
N SER A 305 -0.23 19.51 -17.05
CA SER A 305 1.09 19.89 -16.55
C SER A 305 1.83 20.58 -17.71
N PRO A 306 2.36 21.81 -17.53
CA PRO A 306 3.17 22.47 -18.55
C PRO A 306 4.48 21.70 -18.87
N ARG A 307 4.68 20.52 -18.28
CA ARG A 307 5.91 19.71 -18.42
C ARG A 307 5.75 18.48 -19.32
N ASP A 308 4.55 18.25 -19.86
CA ASP A 308 4.27 17.13 -20.76
C ASP A 308 4.19 17.56 -22.23
N GLY A 309 4.83 18.70 -22.59
CA GLY A 309 5.02 19.19 -23.94
C GLY A 309 6.46 19.04 -24.39
#